data_89227a6c04c4f388e536a3f8c4bf29aa
#
_entry.id   89227a6c04c4f388e536a3f8c4bf29aa
#
_cell.length_a   1.000
_cell.length_b   1.000
_cell.length_c   1.000
_cell.angle_alpha   90.00
_cell.angle_beta   90.00
_cell.angle_gamma   90.00
#
_symmetry.space_group_name_H-M   'P 1'
#
loop_
_entity.id
_entity.type
_entity.pdbx_description
1 polymer ?
#
loop_
_entity_poly.entity_id
_entity_poly.type
_entity_poly.pdbx_seq_one_letter_code
_entity_poly.pdbx_strand_id
1 'polypeptide(L)'
;METDAQLSERDRSSRSPEGPEEGSRSSRTRRGLRWLTGGGPWRRAGVLAAACVAFVLLLSAFVVQPFLIPSGSMENTFRPGDRVLVNKLAYRFGDTPRRGDVIVFDGTGSFVQEEPSQNPVAALLRGAAAAVGLAEPAETDYIKRVVGVGGDRVRCCDKRGRIEVNGQPVDEDYLFPGDVPSQVPFDIVVPRGKLWVMGDHRVDSRDSRDHLGEPGGGSVPVDKVIGRVDWIGWPVGRWRSVHRPEAFARVPDPAPGGGHG
;
A
#
# COMPACT_ATOMS: atom_id res chain seq x y z
N MET A 1 23.71 100.43 30.94
CA MET A 1 24.88 100.11 30.16
C MET A 1 24.44 99.05 29.16
N GLU A 2 23.96 99.56 28.10
CA GLU A 2 24.75 99.66 26.82
C GLU A 2 25.04 98.26 26.29
N THR A 3 24.72 97.95 25.20
CA THR A 3 24.50 98.46 23.82
C THR A 3 24.52 97.24 22.96
N ASP A 4 23.69 97.21 22.11
CA ASP A 4 23.52 97.38 20.64
C ASP A 4 23.73 96.03 19.89
N ALA A 5 22.75 95.75 19.18
CA ALA A 5 22.37 96.07 17.78
C ALA A 5 23.01 95.07 16.80
N GLN A 6 22.27 94.63 16.05
CA GLN A 6 21.79 94.81 14.64
C GLN A 6 21.98 93.57 13.76
N LEU A 7 20.91 93.15 13.20
CA LEU A 7 20.53 93.15 11.76
C LEU A 7 21.39 92.30 10.81
N SER A 8 20.78 91.33 10.14
CA SER A 8 20.36 91.46 8.74
C SER A 8 20.03 90.05 8.20
N GLU A 9 18.83 89.84 7.91
CA GLU A 9 18.11 89.89 6.62
C GLU A 9 18.55 88.89 5.58
N ARG A 10 17.53 88.10 5.18
CA ARG A 10 17.32 87.52 3.85
C ARG A 10 18.23 86.33 3.43
N ASP A 11 17.65 85.18 3.17
CA ASP A 11 17.04 84.99 1.87
C ASP A 11 16.09 83.78 1.83
N ARG A 12 15.11 83.95 1.08
CA ARG A 12 13.95 83.16 0.65
C ARG A 12 14.35 81.91 -0.16
N SER A 13 13.38 81.03 -0.12
CA SER A 13 13.13 80.09 -1.24
C SER A 13 13.77 78.72 -1.04
N SER A 14 13.07 77.63 -1.15
CA SER A 14 11.83 77.27 -1.85
C SER A 14 11.29 75.95 -1.30
N ARG A 15 10.02 75.90 -1.06
CA ARG A 15 9.28 74.67 -0.84
C ARG A 15 9.27 73.83 -2.12
N SER A 16 9.58 72.54 -2.03
CA SER A 16 9.11 71.55 -2.98
C SER A 16 8.37 70.45 -2.21
N PRO A 17 7.25 69.94 -2.79
CA PRO A 17 6.27 69.14 -2.04
C PRO A 17 6.72 67.68 -1.94
N GLU A 18 6.47 67.10 -0.79
CA GLU A 18 6.53 65.69 -0.51
C GLU A 18 5.54 64.93 -1.40
N GLY A 19 6.05 64.07 -2.27
CA GLY A 19 5.26 63.05 -2.94
C GLY A 19 5.13 61.80 -2.05
N PRO A 20 4.02 61.05 -2.14
CA PRO A 20 3.78 59.89 -1.30
C PRO A 20 4.72 58.77 -1.65
N GLU A 21 5.37 58.16 -0.63
CA GLU A 21 6.12 56.94 -0.74
C GLU A 21 5.20 55.77 -1.11
N GLU A 22 5.25 55.38 -2.37
CA GLU A 22 4.72 54.08 -2.82
C GLU A 22 5.54 52.97 -2.20
N GLY A 23 4.93 52.27 -1.27
CA GLY A 23 5.49 51.15 -0.57
C GLY A 23 5.91 50.04 -1.53
N SER A 24 7.20 49.80 -1.61
CA SER A 24 7.81 48.60 -2.25
C SER A 24 7.43 47.35 -1.52
N ARG A 25 6.24 46.82 -1.83
CA ARG A 25 5.81 45.46 -1.46
C ARG A 25 5.93 44.55 -2.70
N SER A 26 7.08 44.11 -3.09
CA SER A 26 7.18 42.94 -3.95
C SER A 26 8.62 42.51 -4.23
N SER A 27 9.37 42.08 -3.23
CA SER A 27 10.63 41.41 -3.53
C SER A 27 10.94 40.16 -2.67
N ARG A 28 9.99 39.73 -1.83
CA ARG A 28 10.26 38.56 -0.95
C ARG A 28 9.94 37.21 -1.58
N THR A 29 9.12 37.12 -2.62
CA THR A 29 8.67 35.85 -3.24
C THR A 29 9.60 35.36 -4.37
N ARG A 30 10.51 36.15 -4.87
CA ARG A 30 11.41 35.72 -5.96
C ARG A 30 12.78 35.20 -5.49
N ARG A 31 13.11 35.28 -4.20
CA ARG A 31 14.41 34.80 -3.69
C ARG A 31 14.48 33.27 -3.52
N GLY A 32 13.36 32.57 -3.34
CA GLY A 32 13.34 31.12 -3.11
C GLY A 32 13.73 30.29 -4.34
N LEU A 33 13.45 30.77 -5.54
CA LEU A 33 13.66 29.98 -6.77
C LEU A 33 15.03 30.21 -7.42
N ARG A 34 15.73 31.28 -7.08
CA ARG A 34 17.08 31.57 -7.63
C ARG A 34 18.20 30.69 -7.04
N TRP A 35 17.93 30.03 -5.91
CA TRP A 35 18.88 29.08 -5.31
C TRP A 35 19.05 27.80 -6.13
N LEU A 36 18.03 27.41 -6.92
CA LEU A 36 18.05 26.20 -7.74
C LEU A 36 18.80 26.40 -9.08
N THR A 37 18.91 27.63 -9.56
CA THR A 37 19.46 27.91 -10.91
C THR A 37 20.93 28.38 -10.92
N GLY A 38 21.52 28.71 -9.76
CA GLY A 38 22.87 29.26 -9.62
C GLY A 38 23.98 28.26 -9.29
N GLY A 39 23.71 26.96 -9.34
CA GLY A 39 24.70 25.93 -9.03
C GLY A 39 25.38 25.35 -10.25
N GLY A 40 26.69 25.05 -10.16
CA GLY A 40 27.44 24.34 -11.20
C GLY A 40 26.75 22.98 -11.57
N PRO A 41 27.18 22.35 -12.67
CA PRO A 41 26.55 21.15 -13.21
C PRO A 41 26.40 20.04 -12.16
N TRP A 42 27.30 19.90 -11.24
CA TRP A 42 27.26 18.92 -10.14
C TRP A 42 26.14 19.18 -9.14
N ARG A 43 25.83 20.45 -8.82
CA ARG A 43 24.70 20.77 -7.94
C ARG A 43 23.37 20.47 -8.60
N ARG A 44 23.23 20.77 -9.90
CA ARG A 44 22.02 20.42 -10.67
C ARG A 44 21.83 18.92 -10.74
N ALA A 45 22.91 18.17 -11.03
CA ALA A 45 22.87 16.71 -10.99
C ALA A 45 22.46 16.16 -9.60
N GLY A 46 23.02 16.72 -8.52
CA GLY A 46 22.66 16.33 -7.15
C GLY A 46 21.18 16.61 -6.79
N VAL A 47 20.66 17.79 -7.19
CA VAL A 47 19.25 18.14 -6.98
C VAL A 47 18.32 17.23 -7.78
N LEU A 48 18.66 16.94 -9.04
CA LEU A 48 17.88 16.02 -9.88
C LEU A 48 17.90 14.60 -9.29
N ALA A 49 19.05 14.11 -8.88
CA ALA A 49 19.15 12.80 -8.23
C ALA A 49 18.30 12.74 -6.94
N ALA A 50 18.37 13.75 -6.08
CA ALA A 50 17.56 13.84 -4.88
C ALA A 50 16.07 13.90 -5.19
N ALA A 51 15.67 14.66 -6.21
CA ALA A 51 14.28 14.74 -6.66
C ALA A 51 13.79 13.39 -7.21
N CYS A 52 14.61 12.69 -8.00
CA CYS A 52 14.29 11.35 -8.49
C CYS A 52 14.13 10.35 -7.35
N VAL A 53 15.05 10.35 -6.37
CA VAL A 53 14.95 9.48 -5.20
C VAL A 53 13.68 9.80 -4.40
N ALA A 54 13.41 11.07 -4.13
CA ALA A 54 12.19 11.49 -3.43
C ALA A 54 10.92 11.07 -4.20
N PHE A 55 10.91 11.19 -5.52
CA PHE A 55 9.79 10.75 -6.37
C PHE A 55 9.59 9.24 -6.30
N VAL A 56 10.66 8.44 -6.40
CA VAL A 56 10.59 6.97 -6.28
C VAL A 56 10.10 6.57 -4.89
N LEU A 57 10.59 7.21 -3.83
CA LEU A 57 10.13 6.95 -2.47
C LEU A 57 8.64 7.28 -2.28
N LEU A 58 8.18 8.40 -2.82
CA LEU A 58 6.76 8.76 -2.79
C LEU A 58 5.91 7.77 -3.58
N LEU A 59 6.37 7.39 -4.78
CA LEU A 59 5.67 6.40 -5.60
C LEU A 59 5.54 5.06 -4.86
N SER A 60 6.62 4.57 -4.28
CA SER A 60 6.65 3.32 -3.52
C SER A 60 5.84 3.40 -2.22
N ALA A 61 5.84 4.56 -1.56
CA ALA A 61 5.06 4.74 -0.34
C ALA A 61 3.54 4.73 -0.59
N PHE A 62 3.09 5.30 -1.72
CA PHE A 62 1.66 5.55 -1.93
C PHE A 62 1.03 4.75 -3.07
N VAL A 63 1.79 4.29 -4.07
CA VAL A 63 1.23 3.71 -5.29
C VAL A 63 1.60 2.24 -5.46
N VAL A 64 2.88 1.92 -5.62
CA VAL A 64 3.37 0.57 -5.92
C VAL A 64 4.56 0.23 -5.04
N GLN A 65 4.45 -0.87 -4.31
CA GLN A 65 5.53 -1.36 -3.46
C GLN A 65 6.03 -2.71 -3.94
N PRO A 66 7.35 -2.88 -4.15
CA PRO A 66 7.92 -4.20 -4.41
C PRO A 66 7.95 -5.04 -3.13
N PHE A 67 7.50 -6.29 -3.24
CA PHE A 67 7.57 -7.30 -2.18
C PHE A 67 8.38 -8.51 -2.65
N LEU A 68 9.26 -9.01 -1.79
CA LEU A 68 9.95 -10.27 -2.01
C LEU A 68 9.07 -11.43 -1.54
N ILE A 69 8.97 -12.49 -2.33
CA ILE A 69 8.28 -13.73 -1.95
C ILE A 69 9.25 -14.62 -1.19
N PRO A 70 9.06 -14.82 0.14
CA PRO A 70 10.01 -15.58 0.94
C PRO A 70 9.72 -17.09 0.97
N SER A 71 8.48 -17.52 0.69
CA SER A 71 8.02 -18.90 0.89
C SER A 71 7.31 -19.48 -0.32
N GLY A 72 7.17 -20.82 -0.33
CA GLY A 72 6.48 -21.58 -1.38
C GLY A 72 4.95 -21.55 -1.31
N SER A 73 4.35 -20.93 -0.30
CA SER A 73 2.89 -21.03 -0.05
C SER A 73 1.99 -20.55 -1.20
N MET A 74 2.54 -19.82 -2.16
CA MET A 74 1.85 -19.33 -3.35
C MET A 74 2.42 -19.91 -4.66
N GLU A 75 3.21 -20.99 -4.59
CA GLU A 75 3.58 -21.77 -5.77
C GLU A 75 2.32 -22.41 -6.33
N ASN A 76 2.24 -22.52 -7.44
CA ASN A 76 2.41 -22.39 -8.83
C ASN A 76 2.43 -20.90 -9.34
N THR A 77 1.74 -19.97 -8.66
CA THR A 77 1.61 -18.57 -9.09
C THR A 77 2.93 -17.82 -8.89
N PHE A 78 3.53 -17.87 -7.70
CA PHE A 78 4.81 -17.25 -7.38
C PHE A 78 5.82 -18.31 -6.93
N ARG A 79 7.10 -17.95 -7.02
CA ARG A 79 8.21 -18.77 -6.50
C ARG A 79 8.99 -18.00 -5.45
N PRO A 80 9.58 -18.68 -4.47
CA PRO A 80 10.54 -18.04 -3.57
C PRO A 80 11.61 -17.27 -4.36
N GLY A 81 11.87 -16.02 -3.96
CA GLY A 81 12.78 -15.11 -4.65
C GLY A 81 12.15 -14.23 -5.72
N ASP A 82 10.90 -14.47 -6.13
CA ASP A 82 10.17 -13.51 -6.99
C ASP A 82 10.00 -12.18 -6.25
N ARG A 83 10.09 -11.07 -6.99
CA ARG A 83 9.68 -9.75 -6.50
C ARG A 83 8.39 -9.35 -7.21
N VAL A 84 7.35 -9.15 -6.45
CA VAL A 84 6.03 -8.77 -6.95
C VAL A 84 5.78 -7.29 -6.73
N LEU A 85 4.97 -6.68 -7.59
CA LEU A 85 4.55 -5.29 -7.48
C LEU A 85 3.15 -5.22 -6.88
N VAL A 86 3.08 -4.66 -5.69
CA VAL A 86 1.84 -4.51 -4.91
C VAL A 86 1.26 -3.13 -5.14
N ASN A 87 0.07 -3.09 -5.70
CA ASN A 87 -0.70 -1.88 -5.95
C ASN A 87 -1.45 -1.48 -4.67
N LYS A 88 -0.98 -0.44 -4.00
CA LYS A 88 -1.56 0.09 -2.75
C LYS A 88 -2.83 0.91 -2.99
N LEU A 89 -3.06 1.35 -4.23
CA LEU A 89 -4.24 2.13 -4.60
C LEU A 89 -5.41 1.25 -5.02
N ALA A 90 -5.19 -0.07 -5.19
CA ALA A 90 -6.19 -1.00 -5.71
C ALA A 90 -7.53 -0.95 -4.95
N TYR A 91 -7.51 -0.56 -3.67
CA TYR A 91 -8.69 -0.56 -2.80
C TYR A 91 -8.93 0.78 -2.09
N ARG A 92 -8.27 1.87 -2.55
CA ARG A 92 -8.34 3.17 -1.86
C ARG A 92 -9.52 4.06 -2.27
N PHE A 93 -10.06 3.86 -3.48
CA PHE A 93 -11.08 4.77 -4.05
C PHE A 93 -12.48 4.15 -4.06
N GLY A 94 -12.82 3.39 -3.02
CA GLY A 94 -14.12 2.74 -2.90
C GLY A 94 -14.17 1.32 -3.47
N ASP A 95 -13.09 0.86 -4.09
CA ASP A 95 -12.92 -0.54 -4.45
C ASP A 95 -12.62 -1.39 -3.20
N THR A 96 -13.03 -2.65 -3.25
CA THR A 96 -12.78 -3.64 -2.20
C THR A 96 -12.12 -4.88 -2.79
N PRO A 97 -11.37 -5.66 -1.98
CA PRO A 97 -10.85 -6.94 -2.42
C PRO A 97 -11.95 -7.84 -2.95
N ARG A 98 -11.67 -8.52 -4.07
CA ARG A 98 -12.61 -9.42 -4.75
C ARG A 98 -12.06 -10.84 -4.73
N ARG A 99 -12.94 -11.80 -4.87
CA ARG A 99 -12.58 -13.23 -5.01
C ARG A 99 -11.60 -13.40 -6.17
N GLY A 100 -10.54 -14.19 -5.94
CA GLY A 100 -9.47 -14.41 -6.89
C GLY A 100 -8.33 -13.37 -6.85
N ASP A 101 -8.49 -12.21 -6.18
CA ASP A 101 -7.37 -11.29 -5.97
C ASP A 101 -6.27 -11.95 -5.15
N VAL A 102 -5.03 -11.71 -5.53
CA VAL A 102 -3.89 -11.99 -4.66
C VAL A 102 -3.54 -10.72 -3.91
N ILE A 103 -3.56 -10.79 -2.58
CA ILE A 103 -3.35 -9.65 -1.70
C ILE A 103 -2.13 -9.83 -0.80
N VAL A 104 -1.50 -8.71 -0.45
CA VAL A 104 -0.57 -8.63 0.69
C VAL A 104 -1.32 -7.98 1.84
N PHE A 105 -1.21 -8.55 3.03
CA PHE A 105 -1.87 -8.05 4.23
C PHE A 105 -1.02 -8.25 5.48
N ASP A 106 -1.21 -7.39 6.47
CA ASP A 106 -0.65 -7.56 7.81
C ASP A 106 -1.47 -8.59 8.59
N GLY A 107 -0.83 -9.69 8.96
CA GLY A 107 -1.45 -10.78 9.71
C GLY A 107 -1.66 -10.50 11.20
N THR A 108 -1.22 -9.35 11.69
CA THR A 108 -1.38 -8.98 13.10
C THR A 108 -2.85 -8.94 13.50
N GLY A 109 -3.20 -9.66 14.56
CA GLY A 109 -4.58 -9.79 15.05
C GLY A 109 -5.45 -10.80 14.28
N SER A 110 -4.89 -11.49 13.26
CA SER A 110 -5.57 -12.55 12.52
C SER A 110 -4.76 -13.85 12.44
N PHE A 111 -3.51 -13.79 12.02
CA PHE A 111 -2.59 -14.94 11.88
C PHE A 111 -1.43 -14.88 12.88
N VAL A 112 -1.18 -13.71 13.45
CA VAL A 112 -0.16 -13.47 14.47
C VAL A 112 -0.77 -12.68 15.60
N GLN A 113 -0.44 -13.01 16.85
CA GLN A 113 -0.86 -12.22 18.00
C GLN A 113 -0.17 -10.85 17.99
N GLU A 114 -0.87 -9.81 18.47
CA GLU A 114 -0.28 -8.49 18.62
C GLU A 114 0.84 -8.51 19.67
N GLU A 115 2.09 -8.38 19.22
CA GLU A 115 3.19 -8.05 20.12
C GLU A 115 3.35 -6.54 20.23
N PRO A 116 3.67 -6.01 21.45
CA PRO A 116 3.87 -4.57 21.63
C PRO A 116 4.98 -4.04 20.71
N SER A 117 4.65 -3.02 19.93
CA SER A 117 5.53 -2.39 18.95
C SER A 117 6.89 -1.99 19.53
N GLN A 118 7.95 -2.55 18.97
CA GLN A 118 9.32 -2.17 19.28
C GLN A 118 9.70 -0.89 18.51
N ASN A 119 10.33 0.03 19.20
CA ASN A 119 11.07 1.23 18.76
C ASN A 119 10.62 1.93 17.44
N PRO A 120 9.91 3.08 17.52
CA PRO A 120 9.30 3.75 16.35
C PRO A 120 10.32 4.20 15.29
N VAL A 121 11.57 4.49 15.68
CA VAL A 121 12.64 4.89 14.75
C VAL A 121 13.09 3.72 13.88
N ALA A 122 13.22 2.53 14.48
CA ALA A 122 13.56 1.32 13.72
C ALA A 122 12.43 0.91 12.74
N ALA A 123 11.17 1.13 13.12
CA ALA A 123 10.02 0.91 12.25
C ALA A 123 10.03 1.87 11.05
N LEU A 124 10.34 3.16 11.28
CA LEU A 124 10.44 4.17 10.22
C LEU A 124 11.56 3.83 9.22
N LEU A 125 12.75 3.47 9.71
CA LEU A 125 13.89 3.11 8.85
C LEU A 125 13.62 1.83 8.05
N ARG A 126 12.99 0.82 8.64
CA ARG A 126 12.56 -0.39 7.94
C ARG A 126 11.53 -0.06 6.87
N GLY A 127 10.53 0.78 7.18
CA GLY A 127 9.53 1.23 6.22
C GLY A 127 10.14 1.96 5.04
N ALA A 128 11.14 2.82 5.25
CA ALA A 128 11.86 3.50 4.17
C ALA A 128 12.67 2.52 3.31
N ALA A 129 13.35 1.54 3.91
CA ALA A 129 14.08 0.50 3.18
C ALA A 129 13.14 -0.44 2.41
N ALA A 130 11.99 -0.80 3.00
CA ALA A 130 10.95 -1.59 2.33
C ALA A 130 10.34 -0.84 1.13
N ALA A 131 10.16 0.48 1.24
CA ALA A 131 9.61 1.30 0.16
C ALA A 131 10.46 1.27 -1.12
N VAL A 132 11.78 1.08 -1.00
CA VAL A 132 12.69 0.92 -2.15
C VAL A 132 13.01 -0.54 -2.47
N GLY A 133 12.35 -1.50 -1.80
CA GLY A 133 12.54 -2.94 -2.04
C GLY A 133 13.88 -3.48 -1.53
N LEU A 134 14.52 -2.78 -0.59
CA LEU A 134 15.79 -3.17 0.03
C LEU A 134 15.62 -3.92 1.36
N ALA A 135 14.45 -3.80 2.00
CA ALA A 135 14.13 -4.57 3.20
C ALA A 135 13.33 -5.82 2.85
N GLU A 136 13.53 -6.87 3.64
CA GLU A 136 12.65 -8.02 3.64
C GLU A 136 11.24 -7.62 4.11
N PRO A 137 10.17 -8.32 3.65
CA PRO A 137 8.83 -8.14 4.18
C PRO A 137 8.83 -8.25 5.71
N ALA A 138 7.93 -7.53 6.38
CA ALA A 138 7.76 -7.74 7.81
C ALA A 138 7.38 -9.21 8.06
N GLU A 139 7.82 -9.79 9.17
CA GLU A 139 7.48 -11.18 9.54
C GLU A 139 5.96 -11.39 9.67
N THR A 140 5.21 -10.29 9.84
CA THR A 140 3.75 -10.26 9.90
C THR A 140 3.07 -10.08 8.55
N ASP A 141 3.82 -9.83 7.46
CA ASP A 141 3.24 -9.63 6.13
C ASP A 141 3.03 -10.97 5.43
N TYR A 142 1.80 -11.21 5.02
CA TYR A 142 1.39 -12.43 4.32
C TYR A 142 0.92 -12.10 2.91
N ILE A 143 1.17 -13.05 2.00
CA ILE A 143 0.62 -13.03 0.64
C ILE A 143 -0.28 -14.25 0.45
N LYS A 144 -1.55 -14.03 0.11
CA LYS A 144 -2.54 -15.09 -0.10
C LYS A 144 -3.56 -14.68 -1.17
N ARG A 145 -4.31 -15.67 -1.67
CA ARG A 145 -5.43 -15.44 -2.58
C ARG A 145 -6.74 -15.33 -1.81
N VAL A 146 -7.55 -14.34 -2.16
CA VAL A 146 -8.91 -14.17 -1.64
C VAL A 146 -9.82 -15.23 -2.26
N VAL A 147 -10.33 -16.13 -1.44
CA VAL A 147 -11.28 -17.18 -1.86
C VAL A 147 -12.71 -16.75 -1.54
N GLY A 148 -12.92 -16.06 -0.42
CA GLY A 148 -14.22 -15.54 -0.03
C GLY A 148 -14.14 -14.12 0.48
N VAL A 149 -15.21 -13.35 0.28
CA VAL A 149 -15.39 -11.98 0.78
C VAL A 149 -16.53 -11.93 1.79
N GLY A 150 -16.65 -10.82 2.53
CA GLY A 150 -17.67 -10.67 3.57
C GLY A 150 -19.08 -11.01 3.11
N GLY A 151 -19.73 -11.94 3.80
CA GLY A 151 -21.04 -12.50 3.48
C GLY A 151 -21.00 -13.81 2.70
N ASP A 152 -19.86 -14.19 2.12
CA ASP A 152 -19.75 -15.46 1.40
C ASP A 152 -19.81 -16.66 2.36
N ARG A 153 -20.48 -17.72 1.91
CA ARG A 153 -20.32 -19.05 2.49
C ARG A 153 -19.29 -19.82 1.69
N VAL A 154 -18.19 -20.19 2.34
CA VAL A 154 -17.12 -20.98 1.72
C VAL A 154 -17.10 -22.36 2.36
N ARG A 155 -17.16 -23.39 1.53
CA ARG A 155 -17.20 -24.78 1.98
C ARG A 155 -16.17 -25.63 1.26
N CYS A 156 -15.50 -26.49 1.97
CA CYS A 156 -14.78 -27.62 1.40
C CYS A 156 -15.44 -28.93 1.84
N CYS A 157 -15.76 -29.81 0.90
CA CYS A 157 -15.68 -29.71 -0.52
C CYS A 157 -16.95 -30.28 -1.15
N ASP A 158 -17.17 -30.06 -2.45
CA ASP A 158 -18.21 -30.73 -3.22
C ASP A 158 -17.88 -32.22 -3.42
N LYS A 159 -18.77 -32.97 -4.09
CA LYS A 159 -18.57 -34.40 -4.38
C LYS A 159 -17.35 -34.68 -5.28
N ARG A 160 -16.80 -33.67 -5.95
CA ARG A 160 -15.61 -33.76 -6.80
C ARG A 160 -14.34 -33.24 -6.10
N GLY A 161 -14.45 -32.90 -4.82
CA GLY A 161 -13.33 -32.37 -4.04
C GLY A 161 -13.02 -30.87 -4.28
N ARG A 162 -13.93 -30.09 -4.89
CA ARG A 162 -13.71 -28.66 -5.18
C ARG A 162 -14.24 -27.79 -4.03
N ILE A 163 -13.62 -26.63 -3.84
CA ILE A 163 -14.19 -25.58 -3.00
C ILE A 163 -15.52 -25.11 -3.60
N GLU A 164 -16.49 -24.87 -2.76
CA GLU A 164 -17.73 -24.18 -3.10
C GLU A 164 -17.79 -22.81 -2.43
N VAL A 165 -18.15 -21.79 -3.21
CA VAL A 165 -18.44 -20.45 -2.71
C VAL A 165 -19.89 -20.11 -3.08
N ASN A 166 -20.71 -19.83 -2.08
CA ASN A 166 -22.16 -19.58 -2.24
C ASN A 166 -22.88 -20.69 -3.02
N GLY A 167 -22.46 -21.95 -2.82
CA GLY A 167 -23.00 -23.12 -3.52
C GLY A 167 -22.48 -23.32 -4.93
N GLN A 168 -21.64 -22.42 -5.45
CA GLN A 168 -21.00 -22.55 -6.75
C GLN A 168 -19.62 -23.20 -6.61
N PRO A 169 -19.38 -24.37 -7.22
CA PRO A 169 -18.06 -24.97 -7.26
C PRO A 169 -17.06 -24.13 -8.04
N VAL A 170 -15.85 -23.97 -7.49
CA VAL A 170 -14.76 -23.22 -8.11
C VAL A 170 -13.73 -24.19 -8.66
N ASP A 171 -13.44 -24.09 -9.95
CA ASP A 171 -12.39 -24.84 -10.61
C ASP A 171 -11.06 -24.08 -10.44
N GLU A 172 -10.19 -24.55 -9.55
CA GLU A 172 -8.99 -23.86 -9.10
C GLU A 172 -7.76 -24.30 -9.89
N ASP A 173 -7.66 -23.86 -11.15
CA ASP A 173 -6.57 -24.18 -12.11
C ASP A 173 -5.20 -23.59 -11.73
N TYR A 174 -5.20 -22.69 -10.76
CA TYR A 174 -4.00 -22.04 -10.23
C TYR A 174 -3.31 -22.83 -9.11
N LEU A 175 -3.90 -23.91 -8.62
CA LEU A 175 -3.30 -24.72 -7.55
C LEU A 175 -1.96 -25.33 -7.97
N PHE A 176 -1.12 -25.57 -6.97
CA PHE A 176 0.11 -26.33 -7.17
C PHE A 176 -0.25 -27.75 -7.69
N PRO A 177 0.45 -28.25 -8.73
CA PRO A 177 0.16 -29.55 -9.30
C PRO A 177 0.23 -30.68 -8.27
N GLY A 178 -0.87 -31.42 -8.16
CA GLY A 178 -1.02 -32.52 -7.19
C GLY A 178 -1.68 -32.13 -5.87
N ASP A 179 -1.90 -30.85 -5.62
CA ASP A 179 -2.64 -30.41 -4.45
C ASP A 179 -4.15 -30.65 -4.58
N VAL A 180 -4.75 -30.96 -3.43
CA VAL A 180 -6.20 -30.92 -3.28
C VAL A 180 -6.62 -29.57 -2.70
N PRO A 181 -7.84 -29.08 -2.98
CA PRO A 181 -8.31 -27.77 -2.49
C PRO A 181 -8.25 -27.59 -0.99
N SER A 182 -8.52 -28.63 -0.20
CA SER A 182 -8.21 -28.67 1.24
C SER A 182 -8.20 -30.12 1.75
N GLN A 183 -7.29 -30.39 2.66
CA GLN A 183 -7.26 -31.66 3.41
C GLN A 183 -8.19 -31.64 4.61
N VAL A 184 -8.56 -30.44 5.09
CA VAL A 184 -9.45 -30.23 6.22
C VAL A 184 -10.81 -29.77 5.69
N PRO A 185 -11.91 -30.48 6.06
CA PRO A 185 -13.24 -30.01 5.74
C PRO A 185 -13.59 -28.77 6.54
N PHE A 186 -14.24 -27.80 5.93
CA PHE A 186 -14.74 -26.60 6.58
C PHE A 186 -16.02 -26.11 5.90
N ASP A 187 -16.84 -25.40 6.65
CA ASP A 187 -18.05 -24.71 6.16
C ASP A 187 -18.19 -23.44 7.02
N ILE A 188 -17.87 -22.30 6.42
CA ILE A 188 -17.80 -21.02 7.12
C ILE A 188 -18.57 -19.95 6.35
N VAL A 189 -19.06 -18.97 7.08
CA VAL A 189 -19.56 -17.72 6.52
C VAL A 189 -18.55 -16.63 6.86
N VAL A 190 -18.02 -15.98 5.83
CA VAL A 190 -17.04 -14.91 6.00
C VAL A 190 -17.72 -13.70 6.65
N PRO A 191 -17.26 -13.23 7.82
CA PRO A 191 -17.85 -12.05 8.44
C PRO A 191 -17.76 -10.81 7.55
N ARG A 192 -18.71 -9.88 7.65
CA ARG A 192 -18.65 -8.61 6.90
C ARG A 192 -17.38 -7.84 7.26
N GLY A 193 -16.77 -7.21 6.25
CA GLY A 193 -15.50 -6.50 6.42
C GLY A 193 -14.28 -7.40 6.60
N LYS A 194 -14.43 -8.72 6.40
CA LYS A 194 -13.34 -9.69 6.44
C LYS A 194 -13.21 -10.48 5.14
N LEU A 195 -12.10 -11.17 5.00
CA LEU A 195 -11.73 -12.00 3.86
C LEU A 195 -11.36 -13.40 4.33
N TRP A 196 -11.71 -14.41 3.51
CA TRP A 196 -11.19 -15.75 3.63
C TRP A 196 -10.10 -15.94 2.59
N VAL A 197 -8.88 -16.20 3.03
CA VAL A 197 -7.71 -16.25 2.17
C VAL A 197 -7.03 -17.62 2.24
N MET A 198 -6.52 -18.09 1.09
CA MET A 198 -5.82 -19.36 1.01
C MET A 198 -4.58 -19.23 0.12
N GLY A 199 -3.58 -20.07 0.37
CA GLY A 199 -2.42 -20.18 -0.52
C GLY A 199 -2.73 -21.00 -1.77
N ASP A 200 -1.99 -20.78 -2.84
CA ASP A 200 -2.13 -21.55 -4.08
C ASP A 200 -1.45 -22.92 -3.96
N HIS A 201 -0.40 -23.02 -3.12
CA HIS A 201 0.20 -24.29 -2.70
C HIS A 201 -0.45 -24.74 -1.38
N ARG A 202 -1.56 -25.43 -1.49
CA ARG A 202 -2.47 -25.76 -0.39
C ARG A 202 -1.84 -26.54 0.76
N VAL A 203 -0.92 -27.44 0.46
CA VAL A 203 -0.24 -28.27 1.48
C VAL A 203 0.90 -27.54 2.17
N ASP A 204 1.48 -26.51 1.53
CA ASP A 204 2.59 -25.70 2.07
C ASP A 204 2.11 -24.29 2.52
N SER A 205 0.82 -24.11 2.71
CA SER A 205 0.25 -22.82 3.10
C SER A 205 -0.38 -22.87 4.48
N ARG A 206 0.15 -22.06 5.39
CA ARG A 206 -0.56 -21.66 6.61
C ARG A 206 -1.43 -20.47 6.26
N ASP A 207 -2.75 -20.67 6.30
CA ASP A 207 -3.73 -19.68 5.84
C ASP A 207 -5.01 -19.72 6.70
N SER A 208 -6.10 -19.15 6.22
CA SER A 208 -7.35 -19.07 6.96
C SER A 208 -7.82 -20.42 7.56
N ARG A 209 -7.49 -21.54 6.93
CA ARG A 209 -7.86 -22.89 7.39
C ARG A 209 -7.16 -23.26 8.69
N ASP A 210 -5.88 -22.86 8.84
CA ASP A 210 -5.07 -23.21 10.01
C ASP A 210 -5.43 -22.37 11.24
N HIS A 211 -6.04 -21.21 11.01
CA HIS A 211 -6.41 -20.24 12.04
C HIS A 211 -7.91 -20.29 12.42
N LEU A 212 -8.66 -21.31 11.99
CA LEU A 212 -10.09 -21.48 12.30
C LEU A 212 -10.40 -21.49 13.80
N GLY A 213 -9.51 -22.06 14.59
CA GLY A 213 -9.65 -22.14 16.06
C GLY A 213 -9.18 -20.90 16.82
N GLU A 214 -8.66 -19.90 16.13
CA GLU A 214 -8.09 -18.69 16.74
C GLU A 214 -9.11 -17.55 16.81
N PRO A 215 -8.86 -16.53 17.66
CA PRO A 215 -9.67 -15.33 17.70
C PRO A 215 -9.77 -14.69 16.30
N GLY A 216 -11.00 -14.56 15.78
CA GLY A 216 -11.23 -14.08 14.42
C GLY A 216 -11.57 -15.18 13.40
N GLY A 217 -11.44 -16.47 13.77
CA GLY A 217 -11.84 -17.62 12.95
C GLY A 217 -11.11 -17.69 11.61
N GLY A 218 -9.82 -17.34 11.58
CA GLY A 218 -8.99 -17.36 10.39
C GLY A 218 -9.33 -16.28 9.34
N SER A 219 -10.29 -15.40 9.61
CA SER A 219 -10.69 -14.36 8.67
C SER A 219 -9.83 -13.10 8.82
N VAL A 220 -9.35 -12.55 7.70
CA VAL A 220 -8.49 -11.36 7.63
C VAL A 220 -9.34 -10.09 7.49
N PRO A 221 -9.20 -9.09 8.37
CA PRO A 221 -9.88 -7.79 8.22
C PRO A 221 -9.44 -7.06 6.94
N VAL A 222 -10.40 -6.44 6.23
CA VAL A 222 -10.12 -5.71 4.97
C VAL A 222 -9.18 -4.53 5.18
N ASP A 223 -9.24 -3.87 6.34
CA ASP A 223 -8.38 -2.75 6.71
C ASP A 223 -6.91 -3.14 6.94
N LYS A 224 -6.63 -4.43 7.14
CA LYS A 224 -5.27 -4.98 7.21
C LYS A 224 -4.65 -5.24 5.83
N VAL A 225 -5.41 -5.07 4.75
CA VAL A 225 -4.89 -5.28 3.39
C VAL A 225 -4.00 -4.12 2.97
N ILE A 226 -2.75 -4.43 2.67
CA ILE A 226 -1.73 -3.48 2.22
C ILE A 226 -1.96 -3.13 0.75
N GLY A 227 -2.29 -4.13 -0.09
CA GLY A 227 -2.59 -3.91 -1.49
C GLY A 227 -2.76 -5.21 -2.29
N ARG A 228 -3.05 -5.04 -3.59
CA ARG A 228 -3.20 -6.15 -4.54
C ARG A 228 -1.91 -6.39 -5.31
N VAL A 229 -1.57 -7.64 -5.53
CA VAL A 229 -0.45 -8.02 -6.39
C VAL A 229 -0.92 -7.98 -7.84
N ASP A 230 -0.36 -7.05 -8.62
CA ASP A 230 -0.73 -6.88 -10.02
C ASP A 230 0.30 -7.50 -10.99
N TRP A 231 1.58 -7.58 -10.58
CA TRP A 231 2.68 -8.02 -11.45
C TRP A 231 3.77 -8.79 -10.69
N ILE A 232 4.40 -9.74 -11.41
CA ILE A 232 5.74 -10.25 -11.04
C ILE A 232 6.73 -9.32 -11.73
N GLY A 233 7.50 -8.54 -10.95
CA GLY A 233 8.46 -7.55 -11.48
C GLY A 233 9.88 -8.10 -11.65
N TRP A 234 10.25 -9.16 -10.95
CA TRP A 234 11.56 -9.82 -11.02
C TRP A 234 11.44 -11.30 -10.66
N PRO A 235 12.24 -12.19 -11.29
CA PRO A 235 13.21 -11.95 -12.36
C PRO A 235 12.52 -11.59 -13.69
N VAL A 236 13.25 -10.88 -14.57
CA VAL A 236 12.71 -10.39 -15.85
C VAL A 236 12.15 -11.52 -16.71
N GLY A 237 12.74 -12.71 -16.66
CA GLY A 237 12.23 -13.89 -17.37
C GLY A 237 10.89 -14.43 -16.88
N ARG A 238 10.40 -13.92 -15.74
CA ARG A 238 9.07 -14.26 -15.18
C ARG A 238 8.12 -13.06 -15.16
N TRP A 239 8.48 -11.97 -15.80
CA TRP A 239 7.65 -10.76 -15.83
C TRP A 239 6.30 -11.05 -16.46
N ARG A 240 5.26 -10.95 -15.65
CA ARG A 240 3.87 -11.15 -16.07
C ARG A 240 2.89 -10.47 -15.12
N SER A 241 1.70 -10.14 -15.64
CA SER A 241 0.58 -9.71 -14.80
C SER A 241 -0.05 -10.88 -14.05
N VAL A 242 -0.62 -10.56 -12.90
CA VAL A 242 -1.38 -11.51 -12.07
C VAL A 242 -2.86 -11.23 -12.27
N HIS A 243 -3.58 -12.21 -12.82
CA HIS A 243 -5.00 -12.07 -13.11
C HIS A 243 -5.85 -12.85 -12.10
N ARG A 244 -7.09 -12.42 -11.95
CA ARG A 244 -8.10 -13.22 -11.24
C ARG A 244 -8.46 -14.43 -12.08
N PRO A 245 -8.54 -15.63 -11.48
CA PRO A 245 -9.07 -16.79 -12.17
C PRO A 245 -10.53 -16.58 -12.59
N GLU A 246 -10.87 -16.95 -13.83
CA GLU A 246 -12.22 -16.79 -14.36
C GLU A 246 -13.26 -17.62 -13.60
N ALA A 247 -12.84 -18.68 -12.91
CA ALA A 247 -13.71 -19.52 -12.11
C ALA A 247 -14.50 -18.72 -11.06
N PHE A 248 -13.90 -17.65 -10.49
CA PHE A 248 -14.58 -16.78 -9.54
C PHE A 248 -15.63 -15.84 -10.16
N ALA A 249 -15.58 -15.59 -11.45
CA ALA A 249 -16.58 -14.76 -12.13
C ALA A 249 -17.99 -15.37 -12.14
N ARG A 250 -18.08 -16.70 -11.96
CA ARG A 250 -19.35 -17.44 -11.92
C ARG A 250 -19.97 -17.52 -10.54
N VAL A 251 -19.24 -17.11 -9.50
CA VAL A 251 -19.73 -17.17 -8.14
C VAL A 251 -20.77 -16.07 -7.90
N PRO A 252 -21.99 -16.41 -7.50
CA PRO A 252 -23.02 -15.41 -7.21
C PRO A 252 -22.61 -14.54 -6.01
N ASP A 253 -23.18 -13.34 -5.95
CA ASP A 253 -23.02 -12.49 -4.78
C ASP A 253 -23.66 -13.16 -3.54
N PRO A 254 -23.14 -12.84 -2.34
CA PRO A 254 -23.71 -13.39 -1.12
C PRO A 254 -25.18 -13.00 -0.99
N ALA A 255 -26.00 -13.94 -0.46
CA ALA A 255 -27.42 -13.71 -0.25
C ALA A 255 -27.63 -12.45 0.64
N PRO A 256 -28.51 -11.52 0.25
CA PRO A 256 -28.84 -10.40 1.10
C PRO A 256 -29.51 -10.94 2.37
N GLY A 257 -28.85 -10.82 3.53
CA GLY A 257 -29.46 -11.13 4.84
C GLY A 257 -28.86 -12.27 5.65
N GLY A 258 -27.73 -12.85 5.28
CA GLY A 258 -27.03 -13.85 6.11
C GLY A 258 -26.28 -13.27 7.33
N GLY A 259 -26.83 -12.26 7.98
CA GLY A 259 -26.34 -11.73 9.23
C GLY A 259 -27.12 -12.34 10.39
N HIS A 260 -26.69 -13.49 10.88
CA HIS A 260 -27.07 -13.92 12.22
C HIS A 260 -25.97 -13.46 13.17
N GLY A 261 -26.42 -12.70 14.18
CA GLY A 261 -25.64 -12.03 15.21
C GLY A 261 -24.84 -12.98 16.12
#